data_15ce6851bf1a0d76ecc03a999bd2da22
#
_entry.id   15ce6851bf1a0d76ecc03a999bd2da22
#
_cell.length_a   1.000
_cell.length_b   1.000
_cell.length_c   1.000
_cell.angle_alpha   90.00
_cell.angle_beta   90.00
_cell.angle_gamma   90.00
#
_symmetry.space_group_name_H-M   'P 1'
#
loop_
_entity.id
_entity.type
_entity.pdbx_description
1 polymer ?
#
loop_
_entity_poly.entity_id
_entity_poly.type
_entity_poly.pdbx_seq_one_letter_code
_entity_poly.pdbx_strand_id
1 'polypeptide(L)'
;AVYKREKYIDYMNSRITDYLVQANELVLPIADERLIGGLFHVVNDIERIGDHAENFADSAKTRLEWGIDFSDKAKRQLQEMTEKAVMILEYSLEMFKNRNYKHMAEILRLEDEIDELEKKLQNSHVKRLTKNKCTPKAGMLFSDTVSGLERVGDHATNIAFAILEPADSTDDDDDE
;
A
#
# COMPACT_ATOMS: atom_id res chain seq x y z
N ALA A 1 2.11 9.44 17.90
CA ALA A 1 2.77 9.96 16.69
C ALA A 1 1.99 9.58 15.44
N VAL A 2 1.54 8.32 15.26
CA VAL A 2 0.84 7.80 14.06
C VAL A 2 -0.43 8.61 13.80
N TYR A 3 -1.42 8.60 14.68
CA TYR A 3 -2.70 9.32 14.53
C TYR A 3 -2.61 10.80 14.16
N LYS A 4 -1.52 11.49 14.58
CA LYS A 4 -1.30 12.89 14.19
C LYS A 4 -0.84 13.00 12.73
N ARG A 5 -0.06 12.03 12.25
CA ARG A 5 0.43 12.01 10.87
C ARG A 5 -0.66 11.59 9.91
N GLU A 6 -1.47 10.62 10.31
CA GLU A 6 -2.63 10.19 9.54
C GLU A 6 -3.59 11.35 9.30
N LYS A 7 -4.03 12.09 10.35
CA LYS A 7 -4.85 13.31 10.20
C LYS A 7 -4.24 14.38 9.30
N TYR A 8 -2.91 14.44 9.24
CA TYR A 8 -2.24 15.34 8.32
C TYR A 8 -2.31 14.83 6.88
N ILE A 9 -2.19 13.51 6.67
CA ILE A 9 -2.36 12.87 5.36
C ILE A 9 -3.78 13.09 4.86
N ASP A 10 -4.81 12.85 5.68
CA ASP A 10 -6.22 13.11 5.35
C ASP A 10 -6.46 14.55 4.94
N TYR A 11 -5.94 15.50 5.74
CA TYR A 11 -6.05 16.91 5.43
C TYR A 11 -5.40 17.23 4.07
N MET A 12 -4.20 16.70 3.81
CA MET A 12 -3.49 16.92 2.54
C MET A 12 -4.23 16.25 1.37
N ASN A 13 -4.75 15.04 1.57
CA ASN A 13 -5.58 14.35 0.58
C ASN A 13 -6.77 15.23 0.18
N SER A 14 -7.56 15.70 1.14
CA SER A 14 -8.71 16.60 0.88
C SER A 14 -8.30 17.86 0.12
N ARG A 15 -7.23 18.53 0.55
CA ARG A 15 -6.76 19.78 -0.08
C ARG A 15 -6.24 19.60 -1.49
N ILE A 16 -5.47 18.52 -1.72
CA ILE A 16 -4.95 18.21 -3.05
C ILE A 16 -6.10 17.81 -3.98
N THR A 17 -7.02 16.97 -3.50
CA THR A 17 -8.21 16.57 -4.27
C THR A 17 -9.05 17.78 -4.68
N ASP A 18 -9.35 18.71 -3.76
CA ASP A 18 -10.07 19.96 -4.07
C ASP A 18 -9.36 20.78 -5.15
N TYR A 19 -8.03 20.84 -5.11
CA TYR A 19 -7.23 21.54 -6.11
C TYR A 19 -7.26 20.85 -7.47
N LEU A 20 -7.12 19.49 -7.50
CA LEU A 20 -7.19 18.72 -8.72
C LEU A 20 -8.57 18.82 -9.39
N VAL A 21 -9.66 18.84 -8.60
CA VAL A 21 -11.02 19.05 -9.13
C VAL A 21 -11.11 20.41 -9.84
N GLN A 22 -10.63 21.49 -9.19
CA GLN A 22 -10.63 22.82 -9.80
C GLN A 22 -9.74 22.89 -11.06
N ALA A 23 -8.60 22.23 -11.04
CA ALA A 23 -7.73 22.15 -12.20
C ALA A 23 -8.39 21.43 -13.39
N ASN A 24 -9.15 20.36 -13.11
CA ASN A 24 -9.87 19.58 -14.11
C ASN A 24 -11.08 20.31 -14.74
N GLU A 25 -11.53 21.42 -14.15
CA GLU A 25 -12.57 22.29 -14.74
C GLU A 25 -12.01 23.22 -15.85
N LEU A 26 -10.68 23.28 -15.99
CA LEU A 26 -10.02 24.07 -17.02
C LEU A 26 -10.00 23.28 -18.34
N VAL A 27 -9.91 24.01 -19.47
CA VAL A 27 -9.64 23.40 -20.77
C VAL A 27 -8.14 23.08 -20.83
N LEU A 28 -7.81 21.80 -20.68
CA LEU A 28 -6.44 21.32 -20.60
C LEU A 28 -6.08 20.46 -21.83
N PRO A 29 -4.79 20.38 -22.17
CA PRO A 29 -4.28 19.35 -23.08
C PRO A 29 -4.57 17.95 -22.51
N ILE A 30 -4.80 16.96 -23.39
CA ILE A 30 -5.11 15.57 -23.00
C ILE A 30 -4.04 14.97 -22.05
N ALA A 31 -2.76 15.32 -22.27
CA ALA A 31 -1.67 14.87 -21.40
C ALA A 31 -1.82 15.37 -19.96
N ASP A 32 -2.26 16.62 -19.78
CA ASP A 32 -2.47 17.21 -18.45
C ASP A 32 -3.73 16.63 -17.77
N GLU A 33 -4.80 16.35 -18.52
CA GLU A 33 -6.00 15.66 -18.00
C GLU A 33 -5.65 14.26 -17.50
N ARG A 34 -4.83 13.50 -18.24
CA ARG A 34 -4.32 12.19 -17.84
C ARG A 34 -3.47 12.26 -16.58
N LEU A 35 -2.56 13.27 -16.52
CA LEU A 35 -1.74 13.50 -15.34
C LEU A 35 -2.60 13.78 -14.10
N ILE A 36 -3.61 14.64 -14.22
CA ILE A 36 -4.55 14.94 -13.13
C ILE A 36 -5.26 13.67 -12.67
N GLY A 37 -5.75 12.85 -13.62
CA GLY A 37 -6.37 11.56 -13.31
C GLY A 37 -5.42 10.62 -12.53
N GLY A 38 -4.16 10.51 -12.97
CA GLY A 38 -3.14 9.73 -12.25
C GLY A 38 -2.87 10.26 -10.84
N LEU A 39 -2.81 11.58 -10.67
CA LEU A 39 -2.59 12.19 -9.36
C LEU A 39 -3.75 11.95 -8.38
N PHE A 40 -5.00 11.89 -8.83
CA PHE A 40 -6.12 11.49 -7.97
C PHE A 40 -5.93 10.09 -7.38
N HIS A 41 -5.48 9.14 -8.18
CA HIS A 41 -5.19 7.79 -7.72
C HIS A 41 -4.05 7.78 -6.70
N VAL A 42 -2.93 8.45 -7.01
CA VAL A 42 -1.77 8.52 -6.10
C VAL A 42 -2.12 9.13 -4.75
N VAL A 43 -2.87 10.22 -4.73
CA VAL A 43 -3.27 10.89 -3.48
C VAL A 43 -4.15 9.97 -2.62
N ASN A 44 -5.06 9.22 -3.26
CA ASN A 44 -5.90 8.25 -2.58
C ASN A 44 -5.09 7.04 -2.07
N ASP A 45 -4.14 6.52 -2.87
CA ASP A 45 -3.28 5.41 -2.43
C ASP A 45 -2.40 5.80 -1.23
N ILE A 46 -1.88 7.05 -1.19
CA ILE A 46 -1.13 7.56 -0.03
C ILE A 46 -2.02 7.64 1.23
N GLU A 47 -3.26 8.08 1.10
CA GLU A 47 -4.22 8.12 2.20
C GLU A 47 -4.53 6.71 2.71
N ARG A 48 -4.78 5.74 1.81
CA ARG A 48 -5.00 4.34 2.17
C ARG A 48 -3.83 3.73 2.93
N ILE A 49 -2.60 4.05 2.56
CA ILE A 49 -1.40 3.63 3.31
C ILE A 49 -1.39 4.27 4.71
N GLY A 50 -1.82 5.53 4.84
CA GLY A 50 -2.01 6.22 6.12
C GLY A 50 -3.02 5.51 7.02
N ASP A 51 -4.19 5.16 6.49
CA ASP A 51 -5.24 4.39 7.15
C ASP A 51 -4.71 3.03 7.69
N HIS A 52 -3.95 2.32 6.86
CA HIS A 52 -3.34 1.06 7.29
C HIS A 52 -2.33 1.26 8.42
N ALA A 53 -1.56 2.35 8.40
CA ALA A 53 -0.65 2.68 9.50
C ALA A 53 -1.41 2.97 10.82
N GLU A 54 -2.58 3.63 10.77
CA GLU A 54 -3.47 3.81 11.92
C GLU A 54 -4.01 2.47 12.41
N ASN A 55 -4.50 1.61 11.52
CA ASN A 55 -4.99 0.27 11.84
C ASN A 55 -3.93 -0.60 12.53
N PHE A 56 -2.65 -0.50 12.12
CA PHE A 56 -1.56 -1.20 12.80
C PHE A 56 -1.32 -0.67 14.21
N ALA A 57 -1.44 0.65 14.42
CA ALA A 57 -1.32 1.25 15.74
C ALA A 57 -2.46 0.81 16.66
N ASP A 58 -3.70 0.74 16.16
CA ASP A 58 -4.87 0.24 16.89
C ASP A 58 -4.75 -1.25 17.21
N SER A 59 -4.28 -2.06 16.27
CA SER A 59 -4.01 -3.48 16.49
C SER A 59 -2.93 -3.69 17.57
N ALA A 60 -1.88 -2.88 17.55
CA ALA A 60 -0.84 -2.92 18.58
C ALA A 60 -1.39 -2.53 19.96
N LYS A 61 -2.24 -1.51 20.05
CA LYS A 61 -2.92 -1.10 21.28
C LYS A 61 -3.83 -2.20 21.80
N THR A 62 -4.69 -2.75 20.95
CA THR A 62 -5.60 -3.86 21.27
C THR A 62 -4.83 -5.08 21.75
N ARG A 63 -3.69 -5.40 21.13
CA ARG A 63 -2.83 -6.49 21.57
C ARG A 63 -2.33 -6.30 23.00
N LEU A 64 -1.95 -5.08 23.37
CA LEU A 64 -1.50 -4.74 24.71
C LEU A 64 -2.65 -4.83 25.73
N GLU A 65 -3.81 -4.27 25.39
CA GLU A 65 -5.01 -4.29 26.25
C GLU A 65 -5.50 -5.72 26.53
N TRP A 66 -5.40 -6.59 25.53
CA TRP A 66 -5.81 -8.00 25.69
C TRP A 66 -4.72 -8.91 26.27
N GLY A 67 -3.52 -8.36 26.54
CA GLY A 67 -2.39 -9.15 27.05
C GLY A 67 -1.93 -10.24 26.08
N ILE A 68 -2.10 -10.03 24.77
CA ILE A 68 -1.71 -11.00 23.75
C ILE A 68 -0.22 -10.86 23.44
N ASP A 69 0.51 -11.96 23.59
CA ASP A 69 1.87 -12.07 23.07
C ASP A 69 1.93 -13.05 21.89
N PHE A 70 2.47 -12.60 20.77
CA PHE A 70 2.73 -13.44 19.61
C PHE A 70 3.94 -14.34 19.85
N SER A 71 3.89 -15.56 19.35
CA SER A 71 5.08 -16.43 19.37
C SER A 71 6.24 -15.77 18.59
N ASP A 72 7.48 -16.11 18.95
CA ASP A 72 8.67 -15.58 18.27
C ASP A 72 8.65 -15.86 16.76
N LYS A 73 8.05 -17.00 16.37
CA LYS A 73 7.86 -17.29 14.95
C LYS A 73 6.91 -16.30 14.29
N ALA A 74 5.78 -15.97 14.92
CA ALA A 74 4.82 -15.01 14.39
C ALA A 74 5.42 -13.60 14.33
N LYS A 75 6.17 -13.20 15.36
CA LYS A 75 6.88 -11.91 15.38
C LYS A 75 7.86 -11.78 14.22
N ARG A 76 8.71 -12.80 13.99
CA ARG A 76 9.65 -12.81 12.85
C ARG A 76 8.95 -12.76 11.50
N GLN A 77 7.82 -13.48 11.36
CA GLN A 77 7.03 -13.46 10.13
C GLN A 77 6.43 -12.11 9.83
N LEU A 78 5.85 -11.43 10.84
CA LEU A 78 5.34 -10.06 10.69
C LEU A 78 6.47 -9.07 10.39
N GLN A 79 7.62 -9.22 11.03
CA GLN A 79 8.78 -8.37 10.78
C GLN A 79 9.26 -8.50 9.32
N GLU A 80 9.44 -9.73 8.81
CA GLU A 80 9.83 -9.99 7.43
C GLU A 80 8.87 -9.32 6.43
N MET A 81 7.56 -9.44 6.66
CA MET A 81 6.56 -8.82 5.79
C MET A 81 6.55 -7.28 5.91
N THR A 82 6.72 -6.76 7.12
CA THR A 82 6.82 -5.31 7.34
C THR A 82 8.03 -4.71 6.63
N GLU A 83 9.19 -5.35 6.70
CA GLU A 83 10.40 -4.88 6.02
C GLU A 83 10.20 -4.80 4.50
N LYS A 84 9.52 -5.80 3.90
CA LYS A 84 9.19 -5.78 2.47
C LYS A 84 8.18 -4.68 2.12
N ALA A 85 7.12 -4.52 2.91
CA ALA A 85 6.12 -3.47 2.70
C ALA A 85 6.71 -2.06 2.82
N VAL A 86 7.66 -1.84 3.74
CA VAL A 86 8.38 -0.56 3.85
C VAL A 86 9.27 -0.35 2.64
N MET A 87 10.00 -1.38 2.20
CA MET A 87 10.93 -1.28 1.08
C MET A 87 10.20 -0.97 -0.24
N ILE A 88 9.08 -1.65 -0.52
CA ILE A 88 8.30 -1.38 -1.74
C ILE A 88 7.74 0.05 -1.72
N LEU A 89 7.26 0.54 -0.56
CA LEU A 89 6.79 1.90 -0.41
C LEU A 89 7.91 2.93 -0.65
N GLU A 90 9.09 2.73 -0.08
CA GLU A 90 10.24 3.62 -0.28
C GLU A 90 10.64 3.70 -1.76
N TYR A 91 10.72 2.56 -2.45
CA TYR A 91 11.05 2.50 -3.87
C TYR A 91 9.98 3.18 -4.75
N SER A 92 8.70 2.94 -4.45
CA SER A 92 7.59 3.55 -5.18
C SER A 92 7.56 5.06 -5.04
N LEU A 93 7.77 5.57 -3.82
CA LEU A 93 7.86 7.02 -3.57
C LEU A 93 9.11 7.65 -4.22
N GLU A 94 10.26 6.95 -4.23
CA GLU A 94 11.46 7.41 -4.93
C GLU A 94 11.21 7.52 -6.44
N MET A 95 10.60 6.49 -7.03
CA MET A 95 10.25 6.46 -8.44
C MET A 95 9.28 7.59 -8.80
N PHE A 96 8.19 7.72 -8.04
CA PHE A 96 7.19 8.76 -8.25
C PHE A 96 7.78 10.16 -8.16
N LYS A 97 8.57 10.43 -7.12
CA LYS A 97 9.24 11.71 -6.90
C LYS A 97 10.20 12.08 -8.04
N ASN A 98 10.97 11.11 -8.53
CA ASN A 98 12.05 11.34 -9.51
C ASN A 98 11.58 11.07 -10.95
N ARG A 99 10.34 10.64 -11.16
CA ARG A 99 9.77 10.28 -12.47
C ARG A 99 10.69 9.37 -13.28
N ASN A 100 11.11 8.25 -12.66
CA ASN A 100 11.98 7.27 -13.32
C ASN A 100 11.56 5.83 -12.98
N TYR A 101 12.08 4.87 -13.73
CA TYR A 101 11.73 3.45 -13.61
C TYR A 101 12.80 2.61 -12.88
N LYS A 102 13.68 3.26 -12.13
CA LYS A 102 14.89 2.65 -11.56
C LYS A 102 14.62 1.40 -10.73
N HIS A 103 13.53 1.39 -9.97
CA HIS A 103 13.18 0.32 -9.05
C HIS A 103 11.99 -0.56 -9.52
N MET A 104 11.55 -0.42 -10.76
CA MET A 104 10.35 -1.13 -11.23
C MET A 104 10.47 -2.66 -11.08
N ALA A 105 11.61 -3.23 -11.46
CA ALA A 105 11.82 -4.69 -11.34
C ALA A 105 11.81 -5.16 -9.88
N GLU A 106 12.40 -4.38 -8.98
CA GLU A 106 12.41 -4.66 -7.55
C GLU A 106 11.01 -4.53 -6.93
N ILE A 107 10.23 -3.54 -7.35
CA ILE A 107 8.84 -3.33 -6.88
C ILE A 107 7.99 -4.52 -7.26
N LEU A 108 7.99 -4.95 -8.53
CA LEU A 108 7.24 -6.11 -9.00
C LEU A 108 7.64 -7.40 -8.27
N ARG A 109 8.95 -7.60 -8.04
CA ARG A 109 9.43 -8.75 -7.28
C ARG A 109 8.99 -8.70 -5.82
N LEU A 110 9.01 -7.54 -5.18
CA LEU A 110 8.59 -7.37 -3.79
C LEU A 110 7.09 -7.57 -3.63
N GLU A 111 6.30 -7.12 -4.58
CA GLU A 111 4.85 -7.32 -4.62
C GLU A 111 4.52 -8.81 -4.69
N ASP A 112 5.08 -9.55 -5.66
CA ASP A 112 4.94 -11.01 -5.75
C ASP A 112 5.35 -11.71 -4.43
N GLU A 113 6.48 -11.29 -3.81
CA GLU A 113 6.96 -11.86 -2.55
C GLU A 113 6.04 -11.56 -1.37
N ILE A 114 5.41 -10.38 -1.31
CA ILE A 114 4.44 -9.99 -0.28
C ILE A 114 3.17 -10.84 -0.42
N ASP A 115 2.67 -11.02 -1.62
CA ASP A 115 1.51 -11.85 -1.96
C ASP A 115 1.71 -13.32 -1.56
N GLU A 116 2.85 -13.88 -1.93
CA GLU A 116 3.18 -15.25 -1.54
C GLU A 116 3.31 -15.39 -0.02
N LEU A 117 3.89 -14.37 0.62
CA LEU A 117 4.08 -14.34 2.06
C LEU A 117 2.73 -14.24 2.77
N GLU A 118 1.81 -13.40 2.33
CA GLU A 118 0.44 -13.36 2.86
C GLU A 118 -0.20 -14.74 2.85
N LYS A 119 -0.28 -15.39 1.69
CA LYS A 119 -0.87 -16.74 1.52
C LYS A 119 -0.23 -17.76 2.47
N LYS A 120 1.10 -17.72 2.59
CA LYS A 120 1.87 -18.60 3.50
C LYS A 120 1.59 -18.33 4.97
N LEU A 121 1.50 -17.05 5.37
CA LEU A 121 1.26 -16.65 6.75
C LEU A 121 -0.16 -16.95 7.17
N GLN A 122 -1.17 -16.70 6.33
CA GLN A 122 -2.57 -17.06 6.57
C GLN A 122 -2.74 -18.57 6.75
N ASN A 123 -2.15 -19.38 5.86
CA ASN A 123 -2.16 -20.84 5.99
C ASN A 123 -1.45 -21.33 7.26
N SER A 124 -0.34 -20.70 7.64
CA SER A 124 0.39 -21.02 8.87
C SER A 124 -0.42 -20.66 10.11
N HIS A 125 -1.17 -19.55 10.05
CA HIS A 125 -2.08 -19.12 11.11
C HIS A 125 -3.22 -20.13 11.31
N VAL A 126 -3.93 -20.54 10.25
CA VAL A 126 -5.00 -21.55 10.31
C VAL A 126 -4.47 -22.85 10.95
N LYS A 127 -3.28 -23.31 10.56
CA LYS A 127 -2.64 -24.49 11.16
C LYS A 127 -2.32 -24.32 12.66
N ARG A 128 -2.06 -23.10 13.14
CA ARG A 128 -1.86 -22.82 14.58
C ARG A 128 -3.19 -22.86 15.33
N LEU A 129 -4.25 -22.29 14.75
CA LEU A 129 -5.60 -22.34 15.34
C LEU A 129 -6.10 -23.77 15.48
N THR A 130 -6.04 -24.58 14.43
CA THR A 130 -6.51 -25.98 14.43
C THR A 130 -5.75 -26.87 15.42
N LYS A 131 -4.50 -26.50 15.76
CA LYS A 131 -3.67 -27.20 16.75
C LYS A 131 -3.75 -26.61 18.16
N ASN A 132 -4.68 -25.71 18.41
CA ASN A 132 -4.81 -24.96 19.68
C ASN A 132 -3.52 -24.27 20.15
N LYS A 133 -2.66 -23.86 19.20
CA LYS A 133 -1.39 -23.15 19.46
C LYS A 133 -1.54 -21.63 19.38
N CYS A 134 -2.73 -21.13 19.14
CA CYS A 134 -3.07 -19.73 19.03
C CYS A 134 -4.50 -19.52 19.49
N THR A 135 -4.77 -18.43 20.21
CA THR A 135 -6.15 -18.05 20.55
C THR A 135 -6.83 -17.39 19.34
N PRO A 136 -8.18 -17.47 19.21
CA PRO A 136 -8.89 -16.77 18.14
C PRO A 136 -8.59 -15.27 18.09
N LYS A 137 -8.51 -14.60 19.25
CA LYS A 137 -8.19 -13.16 19.35
C LYS A 137 -6.79 -12.85 18.79
N ALA A 138 -5.78 -13.63 19.19
CA ALA A 138 -4.43 -13.48 18.66
C ALA A 138 -4.38 -13.76 17.15
N GLY A 139 -5.17 -14.72 16.71
CA GLY A 139 -5.29 -15.05 15.30
C GLY A 139 -5.89 -13.94 14.45
N MET A 140 -6.94 -13.34 14.93
CA MET A 140 -7.58 -12.19 14.27
C MET A 140 -6.58 -11.05 14.09
N LEU A 141 -5.93 -10.59 15.17
CA LEU A 141 -4.95 -9.51 15.09
C LEU A 141 -3.78 -9.83 14.15
N PHE A 142 -3.31 -11.08 14.14
CA PHE A 142 -2.26 -11.52 13.24
C PHE A 142 -2.70 -11.47 11.78
N SER A 143 -3.89 -12.01 11.47
CA SER A 143 -4.46 -12.06 10.14
C SER A 143 -4.71 -10.65 9.58
N ASP A 144 -5.32 -9.77 10.38
CA ASP A 144 -5.61 -8.39 10.00
C ASP A 144 -4.31 -7.61 9.71
N THR A 145 -3.26 -7.83 10.53
CA THR A 145 -1.95 -7.19 10.29
C THR A 145 -1.32 -7.70 8.99
N VAL A 146 -1.39 -9.00 8.72
CA VAL A 146 -0.84 -9.60 7.49
C VAL A 146 -1.54 -9.04 6.25
N SER A 147 -2.89 -9.07 6.22
CA SER A 147 -3.65 -8.52 5.09
C SER A 147 -3.50 -7.01 4.94
N GLY A 148 -3.33 -6.27 6.05
CA GLY A 148 -3.04 -4.83 5.97
C GLY A 148 -1.67 -4.53 5.36
N LEU A 149 -0.65 -5.37 5.61
CA LEU A 149 0.68 -5.21 5.02
C LEU A 149 0.71 -5.53 3.52
N GLU A 150 -0.05 -6.52 3.09
CA GLU A 150 -0.24 -6.82 1.67
C GLU A 150 -0.88 -5.62 0.95
N ARG A 151 -1.95 -5.05 1.49
CA ARG A 151 -2.60 -3.86 0.92
C ARG A 151 -1.68 -2.64 0.86
N VAL A 152 -0.78 -2.48 1.82
CA VAL A 152 0.26 -1.44 1.73
C VAL A 152 1.17 -1.69 0.52
N GLY A 153 1.52 -2.95 0.23
CA GLY A 153 2.26 -3.34 -0.96
C GLY A 153 1.52 -2.97 -2.25
N ASP A 154 0.23 -3.33 -2.34
CA ASP A 154 -0.63 -3.01 -3.48
C ASP A 154 -0.70 -1.51 -3.75
N HIS A 155 -1.03 -0.72 -2.72
CA HIS A 155 -1.11 0.74 -2.85
C HIS A 155 0.24 1.37 -3.22
N ALA A 156 1.35 0.85 -2.69
CA ALA A 156 2.69 1.29 -3.07
C ALA A 156 3.01 0.97 -4.54
N THR A 157 2.64 -0.21 -5.02
CA THR A 157 2.77 -0.61 -6.42
C THR A 157 1.96 0.30 -7.34
N ASN A 158 0.72 0.65 -6.98
CA ASN A 158 -0.11 1.60 -7.74
C ASN A 158 0.56 2.97 -7.86
N ILE A 159 1.18 3.48 -6.79
CA ILE A 159 1.93 4.75 -6.82
C ILE A 159 3.09 4.67 -7.82
N ALA A 160 3.80 3.55 -7.88
CA ALA A 160 4.88 3.36 -8.85
C ALA A 160 4.36 3.33 -10.29
N PHE A 161 3.23 2.65 -10.54
CA PHE A 161 2.62 2.58 -11.86
C PHE A 161 2.04 3.92 -12.34
N ALA A 162 1.68 4.83 -11.45
CA ALA A 162 1.14 6.13 -11.81
C ALA A 162 2.12 7.05 -12.58
N ILE A 163 3.42 6.71 -12.60
CA ILE A 163 4.42 7.41 -13.43
C ILE A 163 4.52 6.85 -14.85
N LEU A 164 3.92 5.67 -15.12
CA LEU A 164 3.87 5.11 -16.46
C LEU A 164 2.92 5.98 -17.28
N GLU A 165 3.46 6.79 -18.17
CA GLU A 165 2.64 7.39 -19.22
C GLU A 165 1.98 6.24 -19.99
N PRO A 166 0.67 6.31 -20.30
CA PRO A 166 0.10 5.35 -21.23
C PRO A 166 0.95 5.42 -22.50
N ALA A 167 1.48 4.28 -22.92
CA ALA A 167 2.18 4.17 -24.18
C ALA A 167 1.32 4.88 -25.23
N ASP A 168 1.91 5.84 -25.96
CA ASP A 168 1.29 6.38 -27.16
C ASP A 168 0.86 5.17 -28.01
N SER A 169 -0.43 4.91 -28.05
CA SER A 169 -0.97 4.15 -29.14
C SER A 169 -0.80 5.07 -30.36
N THR A 170 0.34 4.96 -31.00
CA THR A 170 0.49 5.34 -32.37
C THR A 170 -0.40 4.37 -33.14
N ASP A 171 -1.69 4.70 -33.21
CA ASP A 171 -2.55 4.21 -34.24
C ASP A 171 -1.99 4.79 -35.55
N ASP A 172 -0.98 4.12 -36.10
CA ASP A 172 -0.62 4.22 -37.49
C ASP A 172 -1.77 3.58 -38.29
N ASP A 173 -2.89 4.29 -38.37
CA ASP A 173 -3.87 4.10 -39.43
C ASP A 173 -3.31 4.78 -40.68
N ASP A 174 -2.29 4.16 -41.27
CA ASP A 174 -1.97 4.35 -42.67
C ASP A 174 -3.02 3.56 -43.49
N ASP A 175 -4.16 4.22 -43.74
CA ASP A 175 -5.06 3.86 -44.81
C ASP A 175 -4.48 4.37 -46.14
N GLU A 176 -3.99 3.45 -46.95
CA GLU A 176 -4.01 3.58 -48.41
C GLU A 176 -5.24 2.91 -49.02
#